data_a571ca3ca460717eee93151775cec132
#
_entry.id   a571ca3ca460717eee93151775cec132
#
_cell.length_a   1.000
_cell.length_b   1.000
_cell.length_c   1.000
_cell.angle_alpha   90.00
_cell.angle_beta   90.00
_cell.angle_gamma   90.00
#
_symmetry.space_group_name_H-M   'P 1'
#
loop_
_entity.id
_entity.type
_entity.pdbx_description
1 polymer ?
#
loop_
_entity_poly.entity_id
_entity_poly.type
_entity_poly.pdbx_seq_one_letter_code
_entity_poly.pdbx_strand_id
1 'polypeptide(L)'
;MDQLVTDTNKSAFKLKNFGPVYCINLDGQPERWQYMQSQFNFWEVDNYERISAYDGRDDDLSDIIKGKYPENMTSGEVGCTTSHLKAMKHYLETSDSPYAIMMEDDCSLDLVKFWNFKWTDLYAYFPYDWDVVQLAIICTGDIHVRLHKRFVNDFSTACYVINRHHAEKLVRFHCRGDKYKLDQGVKPRA
;
A
#
# COMPACT_ATOMS: atom_id res chain seq x y z
N MET A 1 17.68 34.33 18.78
CA MET A 1 17.65 33.28 17.73
C MET A 1 17.50 31.95 18.44
N ASP A 2 16.26 31.58 18.68
CA ASP A 2 15.96 30.27 19.29
C ASP A 2 16.24 29.20 18.24
N GLN A 3 17.24 28.38 18.53
CA GLN A 3 17.45 27.12 17.78
C GLN A 3 16.21 26.25 18.04
N LEU A 4 15.37 26.12 17.02
CA LEU A 4 14.36 25.06 16.97
C LEU A 4 15.11 23.75 17.13
N VAL A 5 15.03 23.16 18.33
CA VAL A 5 15.44 21.78 18.58
C VAL A 5 14.48 20.92 17.73
N THR A 6 14.92 20.53 16.55
CA THR A 6 14.22 19.51 15.77
C THR A 6 14.30 18.23 16.61
N ASP A 7 13.15 17.79 17.12
CA ASP A 7 13.04 16.51 17.82
C ASP A 7 13.46 15.39 16.87
N THR A 8 14.69 14.94 17.04
CA THR A 8 15.26 13.87 16.22
C THR A 8 14.61 12.55 16.63
N ASN A 9 13.93 11.90 15.71
CA ASN A 9 13.33 10.59 15.96
C ASN A 9 14.41 9.53 16.14
N LYS A 10 14.77 9.25 17.37
CA LYS A 10 15.78 8.22 17.71
C LYS A 10 15.42 6.80 17.25
N SER A 11 14.20 6.58 16.80
CA SER A 11 13.71 5.29 16.31
C SER A 11 13.64 5.21 14.77
N ALA A 12 13.98 6.27 14.04
CA ALA A 12 13.90 6.33 12.57
C ALA A 12 14.71 5.20 11.90
N PHE A 13 15.84 4.79 12.50
CA PHE A 13 16.66 3.69 12.01
C PHE A 13 15.87 2.37 11.81
N LYS A 14 14.72 2.21 12.47
CA LYS A 14 13.88 1.02 12.34
C LYS A 14 13.26 0.90 10.94
N LEU A 15 13.03 2.03 10.26
CA LEU A 15 12.53 2.09 8.89
C LEU A 15 13.63 2.33 7.85
N LYS A 16 14.90 2.22 8.21
CA LYS A 16 16.00 2.33 7.23
C LYS A 16 15.78 1.31 6.11
N ASN A 17 15.84 1.78 4.85
CA ASN A 17 15.55 1.00 3.64
C ASN A 17 14.09 0.52 3.52
N PHE A 18 13.15 1.17 4.23
CA PHE A 18 11.72 0.95 4.05
C PHE A 18 11.28 1.66 2.76
N GLY A 19 10.98 0.91 1.74
CA GLY A 19 10.56 1.44 0.44
C GLY A 19 11.24 0.72 -0.73
N PRO A 20 10.87 1.08 -1.97
CA PRO A 20 10.02 2.22 -2.35
C PRO A 20 8.59 2.12 -1.83
N VAL A 21 8.06 3.26 -1.37
CA VAL A 21 6.68 3.39 -0.89
C VAL A 21 5.86 4.13 -1.94
N TYR A 22 4.74 3.56 -2.36
CA TYR A 22 3.76 4.20 -3.22
C TYR A 22 2.53 4.51 -2.41
N CYS A 23 2.37 5.79 -2.03
CA CYS A 23 1.30 6.25 -1.16
C CYS A 23 0.10 6.70 -2.00
N ILE A 24 -1.01 5.98 -1.85
CA ILE A 24 -2.25 6.18 -2.59
C ILE A 24 -3.08 7.22 -1.85
N ASN A 25 -3.40 8.34 -2.52
CA ASN A 25 -4.10 9.46 -1.93
C ASN A 25 -5.02 10.12 -2.95
N LEU A 26 -6.25 10.44 -2.55
CA LEU A 26 -7.22 11.18 -3.35
C LEU A 26 -6.77 12.64 -3.55
N ASP A 27 -6.93 13.17 -4.76
CA ASP A 27 -6.55 14.56 -5.07
C ASP A 27 -7.36 15.57 -4.24
N GLY A 28 -8.60 15.23 -3.88
CA GLY A 28 -9.46 16.01 -3.00
C GLY A 28 -9.06 15.95 -1.50
N GLN A 29 -8.01 15.22 -1.13
CA GLN A 29 -7.58 15.04 0.26
C GLN A 29 -6.12 15.49 0.50
N PRO A 30 -5.78 16.76 0.23
CA PRO A 30 -4.40 17.27 0.37
C PRO A 30 -3.89 17.24 1.82
N GLU A 31 -4.77 17.36 2.80
CA GLU A 31 -4.42 17.33 4.22
C GLU A 31 -3.92 15.95 4.64
N ARG A 32 -4.54 14.87 4.13
CA ARG A 32 -4.09 13.50 4.38
C ARG A 32 -2.72 13.25 3.75
N TRP A 33 -2.48 13.80 2.55
CA TRP A 33 -1.15 13.75 1.94
C TRP A 33 -0.10 14.48 2.78
N GLN A 34 -0.40 15.69 3.28
CA GLN A 34 0.50 16.41 4.17
C GLN A 34 0.80 15.64 5.46
N TYR A 35 -0.21 14.96 6.01
CA TYR A 35 -0.02 14.07 7.16
C TYR A 35 0.95 12.94 6.83
N MET A 36 0.79 12.26 5.70
CA MET A 36 1.73 11.19 5.28
C MET A 36 3.15 11.72 5.07
N GLN A 37 3.30 12.88 4.43
CA GLN A 37 4.62 13.51 4.27
C GLN A 37 5.27 13.81 5.61
N SER A 38 4.50 14.27 6.59
CA SER A 38 5.02 14.55 7.94
C SER A 38 5.52 13.27 8.63
N GLN A 39 4.81 12.15 8.45
CA GLN A 39 5.23 10.84 8.95
C GLN A 39 6.52 10.36 8.26
N PHE A 40 6.57 10.44 6.92
CA PHE A 40 7.77 10.03 6.16
C PHE A 40 8.99 10.83 6.60
N ASN A 41 8.84 12.15 6.74
CA ASN A 41 9.92 13.01 7.23
C ASN A 41 10.32 12.65 8.67
N PHE A 42 9.36 12.43 9.57
CA PHE A 42 9.63 12.06 10.97
C PHE A 42 10.36 10.70 11.08
N TRP A 43 10.03 9.76 10.20
CA TRP A 43 10.62 8.42 10.18
C TRP A 43 11.83 8.28 9.22
N GLU A 44 12.27 9.38 8.60
CA GLU A 44 13.40 9.40 7.64
C GLU A 44 13.19 8.40 6.49
N VAL A 45 11.95 8.29 6.01
CA VAL A 45 11.60 7.49 4.83
C VAL A 45 11.73 8.40 3.61
N ASP A 46 12.81 8.26 2.85
CA ASP A 46 13.12 9.17 1.72
C ASP A 46 12.60 8.65 0.37
N ASN A 47 12.42 7.34 0.24
CA ASN A 47 12.03 6.71 -1.02
C ASN A 47 10.51 6.46 -1.06
N TYR A 48 9.77 7.52 -1.35
CA TYR A 48 8.30 7.44 -1.49
C TYR A 48 7.78 8.31 -2.64
N GLU A 49 6.68 7.88 -3.23
CA GLU A 49 5.95 8.60 -4.27
C GLU A 49 4.45 8.66 -3.95
N ARG A 50 3.80 9.75 -4.33
CA ARG A 50 2.34 9.89 -4.25
C ARG A 50 1.68 9.34 -5.51
N ILE A 51 0.69 8.51 -5.34
CA ILE A 51 -0.18 8.01 -6.41
C ILE A 51 -1.55 8.66 -6.27
N SER A 52 -1.96 9.46 -7.25
CA SER A 52 -3.31 10.01 -7.32
C SER A 52 -4.32 8.88 -7.48
N ALA A 53 -5.21 8.74 -6.51
CA ALA A 53 -6.22 7.68 -6.45
C ALA A 53 -7.46 8.03 -7.28
N TYR A 54 -8.21 7.00 -7.68
CA TYR A 54 -9.55 7.14 -8.26
C TYR A 54 -10.60 7.20 -7.14
N ASP A 55 -11.46 8.22 -7.14
CA ASP A 55 -12.57 8.30 -6.20
C ASP A 55 -13.84 7.70 -6.82
N GLY A 56 -14.12 6.44 -6.49
CA GLY A 56 -15.32 5.77 -6.99
C GLY A 56 -16.62 6.25 -6.34
N ARG A 57 -16.57 7.16 -5.37
CA ARG A 57 -17.81 7.72 -4.74
C ARG A 57 -18.32 8.91 -5.52
N ASP A 58 -17.43 9.73 -6.05
CA ASP A 58 -17.73 10.99 -6.72
C ASP A 58 -17.54 10.87 -8.25
N ASP A 59 -16.70 9.94 -8.72
CA ASP A 59 -16.38 9.77 -10.13
C ASP A 59 -17.13 8.59 -10.76
N ASP A 60 -17.56 8.74 -12.01
CA ASP A 60 -17.97 7.62 -12.84
C ASP A 60 -16.71 6.91 -13.38
N LEU A 61 -16.41 5.76 -12.80
CA LEU A 61 -15.25 4.97 -13.19
C LEU A 61 -15.49 4.04 -14.39
N SER A 62 -16.65 4.10 -15.05
CA SER A 62 -16.98 3.24 -16.20
C SER A 62 -15.97 3.39 -17.34
N ASP A 63 -15.44 4.60 -17.55
CA ASP A 63 -14.49 4.89 -18.62
C ASP A 63 -13.13 4.23 -18.43
N ILE A 64 -12.73 3.96 -17.19
CA ILE A 64 -11.48 3.25 -16.88
C ILE A 64 -11.64 1.74 -16.75
N ILE A 65 -12.89 1.24 -16.75
CA ILE A 65 -13.15 -0.20 -16.68
C ILE A 65 -13.24 -0.77 -18.10
N LYS A 66 -12.52 -1.85 -18.34
CA LYS A 66 -12.59 -2.61 -19.59
C LYS A 66 -13.48 -3.85 -19.42
N GLY A 67 -14.54 -3.92 -20.21
CA GLY A 67 -15.50 -5.01 -20.14
C GLY A 67 -16.71 -4.66 -19.27
N LYS A 68 -17.26 -5.64 -18.58
CA LYS A 68 -18.41 -5.43 -17.71
C LYS A 68 -17.97 -4.75 -16.40
N TYR A 69 -18.71 -3.74 -15.97
CA TYR A 69 -18.51 -3.14 -14.65
C TYR A 69 -18.80 -4.19 -13.56
N PRO A 70 -17.97 -4.31 -12.52
CA PRO A 70 -18.12 -5.35 -11.52
C PRO A 70 -19.39 -5.13 -10.67
N GLU A 71 -20.34 -6.05 -10.76
CA GLU A 71 -21.63 -5.95 -10.03
C GLU A 71 -21.52 -6.29 -8.54
N ASN A 72 -20.47 -6.99 -8.15
CA ASN A 72 -20.24 -7.47 -6.78
C ASN A 72 -19.35 -6.53 -5.94
N MET A 73 -19.01 -5.36 -6.47
CA MET A 73 -18.17 -4.36 -5.82
C MET A 73 -18.93 -3.04 -5.74
N THR A 74 -18.79 -2.37 -4.62
CA THR A 74 -19.21 -0.97 -4.51
C THR A 74 -18.30 -0.08 -5.36
N SER A 75 -18.76 1.10 -5.75
CA SER A 75 -17.95 2.06 -6.50
C SER A 75 -16.67 2.47 -5.74
N GLY A 76 -16.74 2.60 -4.42
CA GLY A 76 -15.57 2.83 -3.58
C GLY A 76 -14.55 1.68 -3.64
N GLU A 77 -15.00 0.42 -3.62
CA GLU A 77 -14.11 -0.75 -3.79
C GLU A 77 -13.49 -0.80 -5.19
N VAL A 78 -14.23 -0.39 -6.22
CA VAL A 78 -13.69 -0.26 -7.59
C VAL A 78 -12.61 0.82 -7.61
N GLY A 79 -12.85 1.99 -7.04
CA GLY A 79 -11.88 3.08 -6.92
C GLY A 79 -10.61 2.65 -6.17
N CYS A 80 -10.77 2.00 -5.01
CA CYS A 80 -9.66 1.47 -4.23
C CYS A 80 -8.85 0.45 -5.05
N THR A 81 -9.50 -0.57 -5.62
CA THR A 81 -8.82 -1.63 -6.39
C THR A 81 -8.07 -1.08 -7.60
N THR A 82 -8.68 -0.18 -8.36
CA THR A 82 -8.03 0.43 -9.54
C THR A 82 -6.88 1.34 -9.14
N SER A 83 -6.96 2.03 -8.02
CA SER A 83 -5.87 2.85 -7.48
C SER A 83 -4.66 2.01 -7.07
N HIS A 84 -4.88 0.87 -6.42
CA HIS A 84 -3.81 -0.08 -6.11
C HIS A 84 -3.17 -0.68 -7.37
N LEU A 85 -3.95 -1.04 -8.37
CA LEU A 85 -3.43 -1.51 -9.66
C LEU A 85 -2.63 -0.42 -10.39
N LYS A 86 -3.08 0.84 -10.32
CA LYS A 86 -2.34 2.01 -10.82
C LYS A 86 -0.99 2.16 -10.13
N ALA A 87 -0.96 2.04 -8.79
CA ALA A 87 0.27 2.11 -8.02
C ALA A 87 1.25 0.97 -8.38
N MET A 88 0.75 -0.26 -8.54
CA MET A 88 1.57 -1.40 -8.97
C MET A 88 2.13 -1.20 -10.39
N LYS A 89 1.30 -0.70 -11.34
CA LYS A 89 1.76 -0.39 -12.70
C LYS A 89 2.86 0.67 -12.66
N HIS A 90 2.66 1.75 -11.92
CA HIS A 90 3.64 2.82 -11.76
C HIS A 90 4.96 2.32 -11.16
N TYR A 91 4.88 1.51 -10.09
CA TYR A 91 6.07 0.86 -9.52
C TYR A 91 6.88 0.07 -10.55
N LEU A 92 6.22 -0.73 -11.38
CA LEU A 92 6.88 -1.54 -12.40
C LEU A 92 7.52 -0.71 -13.52
N GLU A 93 6.99 0.48 -13.78
CA GLU A 93 7.47 1.41 -14.80
C GLU A 93 8.61 2.31 -14.30
N THR A 94 8.69 2.58 -12.98
CA THR A 94 9.59 3.59 -12.43
C THR A 94 10.69 3.05 -11.54
N SER A 95 10.64 1.78 -11.12
CA SER A 95 11.59 1.20 -10.18
C SER A 95 11.99 -0.21 -10.59
N ASP A 96 13.28 -0.54 -10.38
CA ASP A 96 13.81 -1.91 -10.52
C ASP A 96 13.89 -2.66 -9.19
N SER A 97 13.36 -2.09 -8.10
CA SER A 97 13.34 -2.74 -6.80
C SER A 97 12.66 -4.12 -6.86
N PRO A 98 13.14 -5.13 -6.14
CA PRO A 98 12.51 -6.46 -6.10
C PRO A 98 11.16 -6.47 -5.38
N TYR A 99 10.82 -5.42 -4.66
CA TYR A 99 9.53 -5.24 -3.98
C TYR A 99 9.15 -3.77 -3.89
N ALA A 100 7.88 -3.52 -3.58
CA ALA A 100 7.37 -2.19 -3.25
C ALA A 100 6.42 -2.27 -2.04
N ILE A 101 6.28 -1.15 -1.35
CA ILE A 101 5.28 -0.97 -0.30
C ILE A 101 4.15 -0.13 -0.87
N MET A 102 2.95 -0.70 -0.85
CA MET A 102 1.71 0.00 -1.18
C MET A 102 1.08 0.47 0.11
N MET A 103 0.76 1.76 0.20
CA MET A 103 0.27 2.38 1.42
C MET A 103 -0.87 3.35 1.11
N GLU A 104 -1.97 3.27 1.85
CA GLU A 104 -3.04 4.27 1.80
C GLU A 104 -2.71 5.46 2.70
N ASP A 105 -3.33 6.60 2.43
CA ASP A 105 -3.06 7.88 3.10
C ASP A 105 -3.67 8.01 4.50
N ASP A 106 -4.24 6.95 5.03
CA ASP A 106 -4.76 6.85 6.41
C ASP A 106 -3.98 5.85 7.28
N CYS A 107 -2.86 5.35 6.77
CA CYS A 107 -1.98 4.47 7.53
C CYS A 107 -1.11 5.30 8.50
N SER A 108 -1.02 4.86 9.77
CA SER A 108 -0.13 5.48 10.76
C SER A 108 1.13 4.66 11.00
N LEU A 109 2.28 5.32 11.02
CA LEU A 109 3.57 4.74 11.38
C LEU A 109 3.88 4.82 12.89
N ASP A 110 2.95 5.31 13.71
CA ASP A 110 3.18 5.54 15.15
C ASP A 110 3.55 4.29 15.94
N LEU A 111 3.08 3.12 15.51
CA LEU A 111 3.40 1.86 16.17
C LEU A 111 4.82 1.37 15.95
N VAL A 112 5.54 1.92 14.97
CA VAL A 112 6.93 1.57 14.67
C VAL A 112 7.85 1.84 15.88
N LYS A 113 7.55 2.85 16.68
CA LYS A 113 8.31 3.16 17.92
C LYS A 113 8.35 1.96 18.90
N PHE A 114 7.34 1.11 18.88
CA PHE A 114 7.24 -0.06 19.75
C PHE A 114 7.84 -1.33 19.16
N TRP A 115 8.26 -1.31 17.88
CA TRP A 115 8.93 -2.47 17.30
C TRP A 115 10.24 -2.74 18.02
N ASN A 116 10.52 -4.00 18.30
CA ASN A 116 11.81 -4.48 18.85
C ASN A 116 12.75 -5.00 17.75
N PHE A 117 12.44 -4.71 16.49
CA PHE A 117 13.18 -5.10 15.28
C PHE A 117 13.24 -3.91 14.31
N LYS A 118 14.06 -4.04 13.25
CA LYS A 118 14.11 -3.12 12.11
C LYS A 118 13.37 -3.73 10.91
N TRP A 119 13.02 -2.88 9.96
CA TRP A 119 12.46 -3.32 8.68
C TRP A 119 13.31 -4.40 8.01
N THR A 120 14.63 -4.20 7.95
CA THR A 120 15.58 -5.14 7.34
C THR A 120 15.57 -6.50 8.02
N ASP A 121 15.37 -6.53 9.35
CA ASP A 121 15.28 -7.79 10.09
C ASP A 121 13.97 -8.51 9.74
N LEU A 122 12.84 -7.78 9.74
CA LEU A 122 11.54 -8.34 9.37
C LEU A 122 11.55 -8.88 7.93
N TYR A 123 12.08 -8.12 6.99
CA TYR A 123 12.18 -8.52 5.58
C TYR A 123 12.99 -9.81 5.40
N ALA A 124 14.06 -9.98 6.17
CA ALA A 124 14.90 -11.19 6.13
C ALA A 124 14.16 -12.46 6.61
N TYR A 125 13.06 -12.32 7.36
CA TYR A 125 12.24 -13.43 7.83
C TYR A 125 11.05 -13.75 6.92
N PHE A 126 10.86 -13.02 5.81
CA PHE A 126 9.78 -13.35 4.89
C PHE A 126 9.99 -14.76 4.31
N PRO A 127 8.92 -15.56 4.16
CA PRO A 127 9.00 -16.86 3.51
C PRO A 127 9.60 -16.73 2.11
N TYR A 128 10.35 -17.72 1.67
CA TYR A 128 11.02 -17.69 0.36
C TYR A 128 10.05 -17.44 -0.82
N ASP A 129 8.84 -17.96 -0.73
CA ASP A 129 7.79 -17.93 -1.76
C ASP A 129 6.68 -16.88 -1.48
N TRP A 130 7.00 -15.82 -0.72
CA TRP A 130 6.02 -14.79 -0.43
C TRP A 130 5.64 -13.98 -1.69
N ASP A 131 4.36 -13.73 -1.85
CA ASP A 131 3.81 -12.84 -2.89
C ASP A 131 3.48 -11.45 -2.34
N VAL A 132 2.76 -11.43 -1.22
CA VAL A 132 2.34 -10.21 -0.51
C VAL A 132 2.46 -10.47 0.99
N VAL A 133 2.98 -9.49 1.72
CA VAL A 133 2.94 -9.47 3.19
C VAL A 133 2.16 -8.23 3.64
N GLN A 134 1.03 -8.47 4.29
CA GLN A 134 0.17 -7.41 4.82
C GLN A 134 0.80 -6.84 6.10
N LEU A 135 1.05 -5.53 6.11
CA LEU A 135 1.71 -4.84 7.22
C LEU A 135 0.71 -4.15 8.15
N ALA A 136 -0.47 -3.83 7.64
CA ALA A 136 -1.57 -3.29 8.43
C ALA A 136 -2.83 -4.11 8.21
N ILE A 137 -3.52 -4.43 9.29
CA ILE A 137 -4.80 -5.13 9.29
C ILE A 137 -5.80 -4.39 10.16
N ILE A 138 -7.07 -4.45 9.80
CA ILE A 138 -8.16 -4.01 10.68
C ILE A 138 -8.41 -5.14 11.67
N CYS A 139 -8.04 -4.92 12.93
CA CYS A 139 -8.20 -5.89 14.00
C CYS A 139 -8.90 -5.24 15.19
N THR A 140 -9.90 -5.92 15.74
CA THR A 140 -10.64 -5.48 16.93
C THR A 140 -10.14 -6.13 18.23
N GLY A 141 -9.11 -6.95 18.13
CA GLY A 141 -8.51 -7.69 19.27
C GLY A 141 -7.15 -7.15 19.67
N ASP A 142 -6.39 -7.98 20.37
CA ASP A 142 -5.04 -7.66 20.79
C ASP A 142 -4.10 -7.51 19.58
N ILE A 143 -3.22 -6.51 19.66
CA ILE A 143 -2.22 -6.28 18.61
C ILE A 143 -1.05 -7.23 18.81
N HIS A 144 -0.81 -8.09 17.85
CA HIS A 144 0.34 -8.97 17.80
C HIS A 144 1.12 -8.79 16.52
N VAL A 145 2.44 -8.65 16.62
CA VAL A 145 3.33 -8.69 15.44
C VAL A 145 3.79 -10.12 15.24
N ARG A 146 3.23 -10.79 14.24
CA ARG A 146 3.61 -12.15 13.85
C ARG A 146 3.38 -12.40 12.37
N LEU A 147 4.22 -13.24 11.78
CA LEU A 147 3.98 -13.75 10.44
C LEU A 147 3.04 -14.97 10.51
N HIS A 148 1.94 -14.93 9.79
CA HIS A 148 1.03 -16.06 9.60
C HIS A 148 0.46 -16.03 8.18
N LYS A 149 -0.07 -17.14 7.72
CA LYS A 149 -0.78 -17.16 6.44
C LYS A 149 -2.02 -16.28 6.55
N ARG A 150 -2.29 -15.49 5.49
CA ARG A 150 -3.47 -14.65 5.45
C ARG A 150 -4.74 -15.50 5.53
N PHE A 151 -5.63 -15.15 6.45
CA PHE A 151 -6.98 -15.69 6.55
C PHE A 151 -7.97 -14.84 5.75
N VAL A 152 -9.11 -15.41 5.41
CA VAL A 152 -10.16 -14.72 4.65
C VAL A 152 -10.69 -13.47 5.35
N ASN A 153 -10.56 -13.41 6.67
CA ASN A 153 -11.00 -12.29 7.50
C ASN A 153 -9.87 -11.27 7.83
N ASP A 154 -8.70 -11.42 7.25
CA ASP A 154 -7.64 -10.41 7.35
C ASP A 154 -7.94 -9.32 6.33
N PHE A 155 -8.75 -8.36 6.74
CA PHE A 155 -9.13 -7.22 5.91
C PHE A 155 -8.10 -6.09 6.04
N SER A 156 -7.94 -5.33 5.05
CA SER A 156 -7.27 -4.05 4.86
C SER A 156 -6.29 -4.08 3.70
N THR A 157 -6.26 -3.01 2.96
CA THR A 157 -5.26 -2.69 1.94
C THR A 157 -4.40 -1.50 2.35
N ALA A 158 -4.58 -1.03 3.60
CA ALA A 158 -3.95 0.20 4.10
C ALA A 158 -2.42 0.19 4.00
N CYS A 159 -1.77 -0.96 4.24
CA CYS A 159 -0.34 -1.09 4.02
C CYS A 159 0.06 -2.55 3.80
N TYR A 160 0.77 -2.81 2.70
CA TYR A 160 1.36 -4.12 2.40
C TYR A 160 2.62 -3.99 1.55
N VAL A 161 3.49 -4.98 1.66
CA VAL A 161 4.61 -5.14 0.74
C VAL A 161 4.25 -6.20 -0.30
N ILE A 162 4.58 -5.93 -1.55
CA ILE A 162 4.35 -6.84 -2.69
C ILE A 162 5.67 -7.10 -3.41
N ASN A 163 5.97 -8.35 -3.74
CA ASN A 163 7.12 -8.66 -4.56
C ASN A 163 6.87 -8.28 -6.03
N ARG A 164 7.94 -8.03 -6.77
CA ARG A 164 7.87 -7.62 -8.17
C ARG A 164 7.13 -8.63 -9.04
N HIS A 165 7.44 -9.90 -8.88
CA HIS A 165 6.83 -10.96 -9.67
C HIS A 165 5.30 -11.00 -9.52
N HIS A 166 4.80 -10.83 -8.29
CA HIS A 166 3.35 -10.81 -8.04
C HIS A 166 2.70 -9.53 -8.57
N ALA A 167 3.37 -8.38 -8.43
CA ALA A 167 2.91 -7.13 -9.03
C ALA A 167 2.79 -7.24 -10.57
N GLU A 168 3.79 -7.80 -11.24
CA GLU A 168 3.77 -8.08 -12.69
C GLU A 168 2.60 -9.00 -13.07
N LYS A 169 2.36 -10.04 -12.29
CA LYS A 169 1.25 -10.97 -12.49
C LYS A 169 -0.10 -10.25 -12.40
N LEU A 170 -0.31 -9.43 -11.37
CA LEU A 170 -1.56 -8.69 -11.19
C LEU A 170 -1.76 -7.63 -12.28
N VAL A 171 -0.73 -6.85 -12.60
CA VAL A 171 -0.81 -5.84 -13.67
C VAL A 171 -1.09 -6.50 -15.02
N ARG A 172 -0.39 -7.58 -15.36
CA ARG A 172 -0.65 -8.33 -16.61
C ARG A 172 -2.07 -8.88 -16.66
N PHE A 173 -2.63 -9.29 -15.53
CA PHE A 173 -3.94 -9.90 -15.45
C PHE A 173 -5.07 -8.86 -15.49
N HIS A 174 -4.89 -7.73 -14.81
CA HIS A 174 -5.94 -6.74 -14.60
C HIS A 174 -5.80 -5.45 -15.41
N CYS A 175 -4.59 -5.07 -15.84
CA CYS A 175 -4.40 -3.85 -16.60
C CYS A 175 -4.41 -4.10 -18.12
N ARG A 176 -5.03 -3.19 -18.86
CA ARG A 176 -5.12 -3.21 -20.34
C ARG A 176 -4.89 -1.80 -20.88
N GLY A 177 -3.61 -1.39 -20.98
CA GLY A 177 -3.26 0.01 -21.20
C GLY A 177 -3.65 0.84 -19.97
N ASP A 178 -4.47 1.85 -20.20
CA ASP A 178 -4.96 2.74 -19.12
C ASP A 178 -6.33 2.32 -18.55
N LYS A 179 -6.80 1.11 -18.89
CA LYS A 179 -8.05 0.55 -18.39
C LYS A 179 -7.81 -0.68 -17.54
N TYR A 180 -8.78 -0.96 -16.66
CA TYR A 180 -8.71 -2.06 -15.70
C TYR A 180 -9.81 -3.09 -15.96
N LYS A 181 -9.45 -4.37 -15.95
CA LYS A 181 -10.36 -5.48 -16.12
C LYS A 181 -10.60 -6.17 -14.77
N LEU A 182 -11.78 -5.96 -14.18
CA LEU A 182 -12.15 -6.45 -12.85
C LEU A 182 -13.21 -7.57 -12.87
N ASP A 183 -13.74 -7.92 -14.04
CA ASP A 183 -14.81 -8.92 -14.22
C ASP A 183 -14.36 -10.38 -14.03
N GLN A 184 -13.07 -10.60 -13.80
CA GLN A 184 -12.55 -11.92 -13.51
C GLN A 184 -12.71 -12.21 -12.01
N GLY A 185 -13.89 -12.66 -11.64
CA GLY A 185 -14.14 -13.11 -10.30
C GLY A 185 -13.10 -14.14 -9.86
N VAL A 186 -12.24 -13.74 -8.93
CA VAL A 186 -11.49 -14.70 -8.13
C VAL A 186 -12.55 -15.43 -7.30
N LYS A 187 -13.05 -16.56 -7.80
CA LYS A 187 -13.83 -17.45 -6.95
C LYS A 187 -12.91 -17.86 -5.82
N PRO A 188 -13.27 -17.63 -4.54
CA PRO A 188 -12.52 -18.19 -3.44
C PRO A 188 -12.41 -19.69 -3.72
N ARG A 189 -11.20 -20.21 -3.82
CA ARG A 189 -11.02 -21.65 -3.77
C ARG A 189 -11.35 -22.06 -2.35
N ALA A 190 -12.42 -22.85 -2.23
CA ALA A 190 -12.78 -23.51 -0.99
C ALA A 190 -11.64 -24.38 -0.48
#